data_58bb11339bdc1b687da4c4344ea3c1bf
#
_entry.id   58bb11339bdc1b687da4c4344ea3c1bf
#
_cell.length_a   1.000
_cell.length_b   1.000
_cell.length_c   1.000
_cell.angle_alpha   90.00
_cell.angle_beta   90.00
_cell.angle_gamma   90.00
#
_symmetry.space_group_name_H-M   'P 1'
#
loop_
_entity.id
_entity.type
_entity.pdbx_description
1 polymer ?
#
loop_
_entity_poly.entity_id
_entity_poly.type
_entity_poly.pdbx_seq_one_letter_code
_entity_poly.pdbx_strand_id
1 'polypeptide(L)'
;MSRFAQLSALALVLALFASPASAWWDAGHMQIAYVAYKHLDGPVRDKVDALLRLNKDYDKWSAGANDDKTAKLYAFVHAATWPDDIKTSEYGYTNDKVQSPTAGQNIGYADHNQHAYWHFKDTHVSPDDTPLPPEAPVDLVTQLRLLIAALPAQSGASDDVRSYDLVWILHLVGDAHQPLHAVSRFTRQISDGDAGGNAENVIPATGETIALHAYWDRMFGGYVSPAGAVFDADDKDGIAHIQANPALAQIADPQMWIDESAELPPPVPNGPTVPPD
;
A
#
# COMPACT_ATOMS: atom_id res chain seq x y z
N MET A 1 -18.03 -45.06 -17.89
CA MET A 1 -18.54 -43.72 -17.70
C MET A 1 -18.29 -43.36 -16.24
N SER A 2 -17.60 -42.53 -15.79
CA SER A 2 -16.54 -41.58 -16.14
C SER A 2 -16.08 -40.98 -14.79
N ARG A 3 -14.93 -41.48 -14.27
CA ARG A 3 -14.32 -40.93 -13.06
C ARG A 3 -13.50 -39.66 -13.33
N PHE A 4 -13.54 -39.14 -14.56
CA PHE A 4 -12.78 -37.95 -14.99
C PHE A 4 -13.56 -36.63 -14.83
N ALA A 5 -14.85 -36.63 -14.56
CA ALA A 5 -15.67 -35.41 -14.47
C ALA A 5 -15.70 -34.79 -13.06
N GLN A 6 -15.18 -35.47 -12.03
CA GLN A 6 -15.23 -34.96 -10.65
C GLN A 6 -13.96 -34.25 -10.19
N LEU A 7 -12.85 -34.37 -10.91
CA LEU A 7 -11.60 -33.68 -10.55
C LEU A 7 -11.51 -32.25 -11.11
N SER A 8 -12.28 -31.94 -12.16
CA SER A 8 -12.27 -30.60 -12.77
C SER A 8 -13.13 -29.57 -12.01
N ALA A 9 -14.07 -30.02 -11.17
CA ALA A 9 -14.92 -29.11 -10.39
C ALA A 9 -14.27 -28.63 -9.09
N LEU A 10 -13.30 -29.38 -8.56
CA LEU A 10 -12.61 -29.01 -7.32
C LEU A 10 -11.49 -27.99 -7.54
N ALA A 11 -10.87 -28.00 -8.72
CA ALA A 11 -9.83 -27.02 -9.09
C ALA A 11 -10.38 -25.61 -9.39
N LEU A 12 -11.67 -25.50 -9.76
CA LEU A 12 -12.31 -24.21 -10.07
C LEU A 12 -12.83 -23.47 -8.85
N VAL A 13 -13.00 -24.14 -7.73
CA VAL A 13 -13.52 -23.52 -6.47
C VAL A 13 -12.40 -22.89 -5.64
N LEU A 14 -11.14 -23.32 -5.81
CA LEU A 14 -9.99 -22.75 -5.09
C LEU A 14 -9.45 -21.44 -5.69
N ALA A 15 -9.89 -21.07 -6.88
CA ALA A 15 -9.47 -19.81 -7.54
C ALA A 15 -10.34 -18.59 -7.17
N LEU A 16 -11.35 -18.72 -6.29
CA LEU A 16 -12.34 -17.67 -6.02
C LEU A 16 -12.12 -16.92 -4.70
N PHE A 17 -11.05 -17.20 -3.96
CA PHE A 17 -10.76 -16.52 -2.69
C PHE A 17 -9.33 -15.93 -2.61
N ALA A 18 -8.74 -15.55 -3.74
CA ALA A 18 -7.64 -14.61 -3.69
C ALA A 18 -8.27 -13.24 -3.39
N SER A 19 -8.36 -12.87 -2.11
CA SER A 19 -8.56 -11.46 -1.75
C SER A 19 -7.48 -10.67 -2.47
N PRO A 20 -7.82 -9.53 -3.11
CA PRO A 20 -6.78 -8.66 -3.64
C PRO A 20 -5.81 -8.36 -2.49
N ALA A 21 -4.50 -8.53 -2.73
CA ALA A 21 -3.50 -8.11 -1.79
C ALA A 21 -3.69 -6.60 -1.60
N SER A 22 -4.10 -6.21 -0.41
CA SER A 22 -4.02 -4.84 0.05
C SER A 22 -2.66 -4.70 0.70
N ALA A 23 -1.98 -3.60 0.45
CA ALA A 23 -0.82 -3.12 1.21
C ALA A 23 -1.15 -3.04 2.71
N TRP A 24 -0.36 -2.36 3.51
CA TRP A 24 -0.75 -2.18 4.91
C TRP A 24 -2.28 -2.07 5.04
N TRP A 25 -2.92 -2.84 5.90
CA TRP A 25 -4.36 -2.69 6.10
C TRP A 25 -4.70 -1.27 6.51
N ASP A 26 -5.95 -0.88 6.39
CA ASP A 26 -6.46 0.47 6.67
C ASP A 26 -5.82 1.11 7.90
N ALA A 27 -5.68 0.33 8.98
CA ALA A 27 -5.05 0.79 10.22
C ALA A 27 -3.60 1.26 10.00
N GLY A 28 -2.81 0.54 9.21
CA GLY A 28 -1.42 0.89 8.91
C GLY A 28 -1.31 2.17 8.08
N HIS A 29 -2.04 2.26 6.97
CA HIS A 29 -2.07 3.47 6.14
C HIS A 29 -2.52 4.69 6.93
N MET A 30 -3.57 4.56 7.74
CA MET A 30 -4.07 5.66 8.56
C MET A 30 -3.06 6.10 9.63
N GLN A 31 -2.36 5.18 10.29
CA GLN A 31 -1.35 5.52 11.30
C GLN A 31 -0.15 6.21 10.67
N ILE A 32 0.34 5.74 9.51
CA ILE A 32 1.42 6.38 8.75
C ILE A 32 1.02 7.79 8.32
N ALA A 33 -0.20 7.96 7.78
CA ALA A 33 -0.74 9.26 7.41
C ALA A 33 -0.86 10.20 8.62
N TYR A 34 -1.23 9.69 9.80
CA TYR A 34 -1.24 10.49 11.03
C TYR A 34 0.15 11.01 11.40
N VAL A 35 1.18 10.19 11.32
CA VAL A 35 2.55 10.62 11.55
C VAL A 35 2.93 11.74 10.58
N ALA A 36 2.63 11.58 9.30
CA ALA A 36 2.87 12.62 8.30
C ALA A 36 2.11 13.92 8.63
N TYR A 37 0.83 13.85 9.01
CA TYR A 37 0.03 15.00 9.39
C TYR A 37 0.60 15.79 10.59
N LYS A 38 1.20 15.10 11.56
CA LYS A 38 1.87 15.74 12.71
C LYS A 38 3.02 16.66 12.28
N HIS A 39 3.70 16.34 11.18
CA HIS A 39 4.83 17.10 10.65
C HIS A 39 4.44 18.24 9.70
N LEU A 40 3.18 18.33 9.25
CA LEU A 40 2.71 19.44 8.43
C LEU A 40 2.52 20.71 9.27
N ASP A 41 2.95 21.87 8.76
CA ASP A 41 2.58 23.16 9.34
C ASP A 41 1.14 23.57 9.02
N GLY A 42 0.60 24.57 9.73
CA GLY A 42 -0.78 25.02 9.57
C GLY A 42 -1.13 25.42 8.12
N PRO A 43 -0.34 26.28 7.46
CA PRO A 43 -0.59 26.68 6.06
C PRO A 43 -0.55 25.51 5.07
N VAL A 44 0.28 24.49 5.30
CA VAL A 44 0.30 23.28 4.47
C VAL A 44 -0.92 22.43 4.74
N ARG A 45 -1.32 22.22 5.99
CA ARG A 45 -2.57 21.52 6.35
C ARG A 45 -3.79 22.12 5.66
N ASP A 46 -3.91 23.45 5.64
CA ASP A 46 -5.02 24.13 4.98
C ASP A 46 -5.04 23.89 3.47
N LYS A 47 -3.89 23.88 2.79
CA LYS A 47 -3.78 23.56 1.36
C LYS A 47 -4.15 22.10 1.07
N VAL A 48 -3.68 21.20 1.88
CA VAL A 48 -3.96 19.76 1.79
C VAL A 48 -5.46 19.51 1.99
N ASP A 49 -6.07 20.10 3.02
CA ASP A 49 -7.51 19.98 3.26
C ASP A 49 -8.32 20.52 2.06
N ALA A 50 -7.91 21.66 1.49
CA ALA A 50 -8.58 22.23 0.32
C ALA A 50 -8.54 21.28 -0.90
N LEU A 51 -7.43 20.55 -1.10
CA LEU A 51 -7.34 19.54 -2.15
C LEU A 51 -8.20 18.31 -1.85
N LEU A 52 -8.15 17.79 -0.61
CA LEU A 52 -8.93 16.62 -0.22
C LEU A 52 -10.44 16.85 -0.35
N ARG A 53 -10.92 18.08 -0.11
CA ARG A 53 -12.34 18.45 -0.28
C ARG A 53 -12.86 18.32 -1.70
N LEU A 54 -11.99 18.18 -2.71
CA LEU A 54 -12.40 17.94 -4.09
C LEU A 54 -12.80 16.48 -4.35
N ASN A 55 -12.40 15.55 -3.49
CA ASN A 55 -12.85 14.17 -3.58
C ASN A 55 -14.27 14.02 -3.02
N LYS A 56 -15.10 13.26 -3.75
CA LYS A 56 -16.49 12.97 -3.38
C LYS A 56 -16.64 12.26 -2.01
N ASP A 57 -15.59 11.58 -1.56
CA ASP A 57 -15.58 10.82 -0.32
C ASP A 57 -15.11 11.62 0.90
N TYR A 58 -14.84 12.94 0.74
CA TYR A 58 -14.37 13.80 1.84
C TYR A 58 -15.28 13.75 3.07
N ASP A 59 -16.60 13.81 2.87
CA ASP A 59 -17.57 13.76 3.98
C ASP A 59 -17.52 12.41 4.71
N LYS A 60 -17.30 11.31 3.98
CA LYS A 60 -17.08 9.98 4.55
C LYS A 60 -15.79 9.95 5.36
N TRP A 61 -14.71 10.52 4.84
CA TRP A 61 -13.41 10.52 5.50
C TRP A 61 -13.39 11.35 6.78
N SER A 62 -14.10 12.47 6.80
CA SER A 62 -14.20 13.36 7.97
C SER A 62 -15.29 12.96 8.98
N ALA A 63 -16.03 11.90 8.72
CA ALA A 63 -17.14 11.45 9.56
C ALA A 63 -16.70 11.18 11.02
N GLY A 64 -17.55 11.53 11.97
CA GLY A 64 -17.27 11.36 13.40
C GLY A 64 -16.45 12.48 14.04
N ALA A 65 -15.99 13.47 13.27
CA ALA A 65 -15.31 14.63 13.82
C ALA A 65 -16.30 15.60 14.48
N ASN A 66 -15.89 16.21 15.60
CA ASN A 66 -16.73 17.15 16.36
C ASN A 66 -16.41 18.62 16.08
N ASP A 67 -15.34 18.88 15.33
CA ASP A 67 -14.90 20.23 14.96
C ASP A 67 -14.10 20.19 13.64
N ASP A 68 -13.87 21.36 13.02
CA ASP A 68 -13.19 21.49 11.73
C ASP A 68 -11.73 20.98 11.76
N LYS A 69 -11.02 21.19 12.85
CA LYS A 69 -9.63 20.71 12.99
C LYS A 69 -9.58 19.19 12.99
N THR A 70 -10.47 18.55 13.72
CA THR A 70 -10.60 17.09 13.76
C THR A 70 -11.10 16.55 12.42
N ALA A 71 -12.02 17.26 11.75
CA ALA A 71 -12.49 16.87 10.41
C ALA A 71 -11.34 16.85 9.38
N LYS A 72 -10.48 17.86 9.36
CA LYS A 72 -9.29 17.93 8.51
C LYS A 72 -8.33 16.78 8.79
N LEU A 73 -8.07 16.51 10.07
CA LEU A 73 -7.21 15.40 10.49
C LEU A 73 -7.79 14.05 10.02
N TYR A 74 -9.08 13.81 10.29
CA TYR A 74 -9.70 12.54 9.92
C TYR A 74 -9.74 12.34 8.41
N ALA A 75 -10.07 13.40 7.66
CA ALA A 75 -10.06 13.35 6.20
C ALA A 75 -8.68 13.01 5.65
N PHE A 76 -7.61 13.62 6.16
CA PHE A 76 -6.23 13.31 5.74
C PHE A 76 -5.84 11.87 6.05
N VAL A 77 -6.12 11.43 7.26
CA VAL A 77 -5.78 10.07 7.73
C VAL A 77 -6.55 9.01 6.94
N HIS A 78 -7.86 9.19 6.78
CA HIS A 78 -8.71 8.22 6.10
C HIS A 78 -8.49 8.20 4.58
N ALA A 79 -8.16 9.34 3.97
CA ALA A 79 -7.86 9.40 2.53
C ALA A 79 -6.73 8.45 2.11
N ALA A 80 -5.83 8.09 3.05
CA ALA A 80 -4.76 7.14 2.79
C ALA A 80 -5.26 5.70 2.49
N THR A 81 -6.51 5.36 2.79
CA THR A 81 -7.09 4.04 2.46
C THR A 81 -7.75 4.01 1.07
N TRP A 82 -8.06 5.17 0.49
CA TRP A 82 -8.85 5.27 -0.72
C TRP A 82 -8.31 4.48 -1.93
N PRO A 83 -6.99 4.39 -2.20
CA PRO A 83 -6.46 3.57 -3.29
C PRO A 83 -6.76 2.07 -3.17
N ASP A 84 -6.94 1.57 -1.96
CA ASP A 84 -7.41 0.21 -1.71
C ASP A 84 -8.95 0.11 -1.78
N ASP A 85 -9.65 1.10 -1.23
CA ASP A 85 -11.11 1.16 -1.27
C ASP A 85 -11.65 1.06 -2.71
N ILE A 86 -11.03 1.76 -3.69
CA ILE A 86 -11.45 1.75 -5.09
C ILE A 86 -11.28 0.39 -5.79
N LYS A 87 -10.55 -0.55 -5.20
CA LYS A 87 -10.47 -1.94 -5.67
C LYS A 87 -11.77 -2.72 -5.39
N THR A 88 -12.61 -2.23 -4.50
CA THR A 88 -13.90 -2.84 -4.21
C THR A 88 -14.94 -2.48 -5.25
N SER A 89 -15.94 -3.36 -5.45
CA SER A 89 -16.99 -3.15 -6.45
C SER A 89 -17.90 -1.94 -6.16
N GLU A 90 -17.91 -1.46 -4.92
CA GLU A 90 -18.73 -0.32 -4.48
C GLU A 90 -18.32 1.00 -5.16
N TYR A 91 -17.04 1.15 -5.49
CA TYR A 91 -16.50 2.36 -6.09
C TYR A 91 -16.63 2.39 -7.61
N GLY A 92 -16.85 1.24 -8.27
CA GLY A 92 -17.06 1.15 -9.70
C GLY A 92 -15.84 1.44 -10.58
N TYR A 93 -14.62 1.35 -10.01
CA TYR A 93 -13.37 1.49 -10.76
C TYR A 93 -13.04 0.21 -11.53
N THR A 94 -12.38 0.36 -12.67
CA THR A 94 -12.01 -0.74 -13.56
C THR A 94 -10.70 -1.36 -13.13
N ASN A 95 -10.64 -2.68 -13.01
CA ASN A 95 -9.37 -3.41 -12.83
C ASN A 95 -8.60 -3.41 -14.15
N ASP A 96 -7.72 -2.45 -14.32
CA ASP A 96 -6.86 -2.27 -15.47
C ASP A 96 -5.57 -3.10 -15.39
N LYS A 97 -4.75 -3.04 -16.44
CA LYS A 97 -3.52 -3.83 -16.56
C LYS A 97 -2.32 -2.93 -16.81
N VAL A 98 -1.15 -3.32 -16.31
CA VAL A 98 0.12 -2.63 -16.51
C VAL A 98 0.52 -2.47 -17.98
N GLN A 99 0.01 -3.33 -18.87
CA GLN A 99 0.24 -3.26 -20.32
C GLN A 99 -0.72 -2.27 -21.04
N SER A 100 -1.67 -1.68 -20.32
CA SER A 100 -2.56 -0.68 -20.92
C SER A 100 -1.75 0.54 -21.43
N PRO A 101 -2.06 1.09 -22.59
CA PRO A 101 -1.41 2.33 -23.06
C PRO A 101 -1.57 3.52 -22.12
N THR A 102 -2.56 3.47 -21.23
CA THR A 102 -2.88 4.52 -20.27
C THR A 102 -2.38 4.21 -18.86
N ALA A 103 -1.67 3.10 -18.66
CA ALA A 103 -1.27 2.60 -17.34
C ALA A 103 -0.49 3.62 -16.47
N GLY A 104 0.32 4.47 -17.10
CA GLY A 104 1.13 5.49 -16.44
C GLY A 104 0.57 6.91 -16.57
N GLN A 105 -0.70 7.10 -16.95
CA GLN A 105 -1.27 8.44 -17.08
C GLN A 105 -1.59 9.08 -15.72
N ASN A 106 -1.59 10.42 -15.70
CA ASN A 106 -2.03 11.22 -14.55
C ASN A 106 -3.07 12.25 -15.02
N ILE A 107 -4.35 11.92 -14.93
CA ILE A 107 -5.47 12.74 -15.40
C ILE A 107 -6.47 13.08 -14.29
N GLY A 108 -6.08 12.88 -13.02
CA GLY A 108 -6.93 13.19 -11.88
C GLY A 108 -8.12 12.24 -11.76
N TYR A 109 -9.21 12.69 -11.15
CA TYR A 109 -10.41 11.87 -10.92
C TYR A 109 -11.19 11.48 -12.20
N ALA A 110 -10.74 11.94 -13.37
CA ALA A 110 -11.21 11.40 -14.65
C ALA A 110 -10.69 9.98 -14.92
N ASP A 111 -9.67 9.54 -14.20
CA ASP A 111 -9.20 8.17 -14.20
C ASP A 111 -10.11 7.30 -13.33
N HIS A 112 -10.69 6.29 -13.96
CA HIS A 112 -11.56 5.32 -13.28
C HIS A 112 -10.94 3.93 -13.22
N ASN A 113 -9.59 3.86 -13.13
CA ASN A 113 -8.84 2.62 -13.03
C ASN A 113 -8.37 2.37 -11.59
N GLN A 114 -8.24 1.09 -11.24
CA GLN A 114 -7.80 0.66 -9.91
C GLN A 114 -6.28 0.71 -9.73
N HIS A 115 -5.53 0.65 -10.84
CA HIS A 115 -4.07 0.68 -10.86
C HIS A 115 -3.40 -0.24 -9.82
N ALA A 116 -3.89 -1.46 -9.67
CA ALA A 116 -3.37 -2.39 -8.67
C ALA A 116 -1.84 -2.58 -8.73
N TYR A 117 -1.24 -2.39 -9.90
CA TYR A 117 0.21 -2.46 -10.16
C TYR A 117 0.96 -1.18 -9.75
N TRP A 118 0.30 -0.09 -9.31
CA TRP A 118 0.96 1.07 -8.73
C TRP A 118 1.37 0.85 -7.28
N HIS A 119 0.79 -0.13 -6.60
CA HIS A 119 1.00 -0.38 -5.17
C HIS A 119 2.34 -1.03 -4.85
N PHE A 120 3.11 -1.50 -5.83
CA PHE A 120 4.34 -2.23 -5.59
C PHE A 120 5.42 -1.95 -6.65
N LYS A 121 6.65 -2.20 -6.27
CA LYS A 121 7.81 -2.30 -7.15
C LYS A 121 8.49 -3.62 -6.88
N ASP A 122 8.26 -4.62 -7.73
CA ASP A 122 8.90 -5.92 -7.59
C ASP A 122 10.40 -5.86 -7.91
N THR A 123 11.24 -5.79 -6.89
CA THR A 123 12.64 -6.12 -7.04
C THR A 123 12.75 -7.65 -7.08
N HIS A 124 13.09 -8.19 -8.24
CA HIS A 124 13.12 -9.63 -8.43
C HIS A 124 14.36 -10.25 -7.79
N VAL A 125 14.17 -11.28 -6.97
CA VAL A 125 15.26 -12.07 -6.37
C VAL A 125 15.15 -13.54 -6.71
N SER A 126 16.28 -14.19 -7.01
CA SER A 126 16.33 -15.63 -7.31
C SER A 126 17.48 -16.28 -6.51
N PRO A 127 17.18 -17.02 -5.45
CA PRO A 127 18.19 -17.70 -4.64
C PRO A 127 18.76 -18.98 -5.29
N ASP A 128 18.14 -19.48 -6.36
CA ASP A 128 18.48 -20.75 -7.03
C ASP A 128 18.73 -20.59 -8.54
N ASP A 129 19.04 -19.38 -8.99
CA ASP A 129 19.31 -19.00 -10.38
C ASP A 129 18.12 -19.24 -11.35
N THR A 130 16.90 -19.24 -10.83
CA THR A 130 15.70 -19.23 -11.68
C THR A 130 15.69 -17.94 -12.53
N PRO A 131 15.44 -18.04 -13.85
CA PRO A 131 15.38 -16.86 -14.72
C PRO A 131 14.35 -15.84 -14.22
N LEU A 132 14.75 -14.58 -14.18
CA LEU A 132 13.88 -13.47 -13.75
C LEU A 132 13.14 -12.87 -14.95
N PRO A 133 11.87 -12.45 -14.79
CA PRO A 133 11.15 -11.71 -15.82
C PRO A 133 11.71 -10.29 -15.95
N PRO A 134 11.42 -9.58 -17.06
CA PRO A 134 11.71 -8.16 -17.17
C PRO A 134 10.90 -7.37 -16.13
N GLU A 135 11.46 -6.23 -15.69
CA GLU A 135 10.73 -5.31 -14.81
C GLU A 135 9.49 -4.71 -15.49
N ALA A 136 8.47 -4.41 -14.70
CA ALA A 136 7.29 -3.74 -15.19
C ALA A 136 7.63 -2.30 -15.65
N PRO A 137 7.06 -1.83 -16.77
CA PRO A 137 7.32 -0.47 -17.27
C PRO A 137 6.64 0.63 -16.42
N VAL A 138 5.64 0.26 -15.66
CA VAL A 138 4.90 1.13 -14.73
C VAL A 138 4.78 0.41 -13.39
N ASP A 139 5.21 1.05 -12.34
CA ASP A 139 5.28 0.54 -10.98
C ASP A 139 5.14 1.67 -9.95
N LEU A 140 5.21 1.35 -8.67
CA LEU A 140 5.12 2.28 -7.55
C LEU A 140 6.11 3.44 -7.68
N VAL A 141 7.37 3.18 -8.04
CA VAL A 141 8.43 4.21 -8.12
C VAL A 141 8.15 5.19 -9.25
N THR A 142 7.80 4.68 -10.43
CA THR A 142 7.50 5.51 -11.60
C THR A 142 6.29 6.39 -11.33
N GLN A 143 5.26 5.85 -10.67
CA GLN A 143 4.05 6.61 -10.35
C GLN A 143 4.29 7.62 -9.23
N LEU A 144 4.91 7.26 -8.12
CA LEU A 144 5.23 8.23 -7.07
C LEU A 144 6.02 9.43 -7.60
N ARG A 145 7.02 9.21 -8.47
CA ARG A 145 7.76 10.31 -9.09
C ARG A 145 6.86 11.22 -9.91
N LEU A 146 5.93 10.64 -10.69
CA LEU A 146 4.97 11.40 -11.51
C LEU A 146 4.03 12.24 -10.65
N LEU A 147 3.40 11.62 -9.64
CA LEU A 147 2.43 12.23 -8.75
C LEU A 147 3.08 13.33 -7.87
N ILE A 148 4.26 13.07 -7.31
CA ILE A 148 5.02 14.04 -6.52
C ILE A 148 5.41 15.26 -7.38
N ALA A 149 5.81 15.05 -8.63
CA ALA A 149 6.17 16.15 -9.53
C ALA A 149 4.97 17.04 -9.91
N ALA A 150 3.76 16.48 -9.97
CA ALA A 150 2.54 17.21 -10.30
C ALA A 150 1.89 17.91 -9.09
N LEU A 151 2.13 17.46 -7.86
CA LEU A 151 1.49 17.97 -6.64
C LEU A 151 1.73 19.47 -6.36
N PRO A 152 2.92 20.07 -6.54
CA PRO A 152 3.15 21.49 -6.29
C PRO A 152 2.28 22.39 -7.17
N ALA A 153 1.77 23.52 -6.62
CA ALA A 153 0.93 24.46 -7.36
C ALA A 153 1.60 25.03 -8.62
N GLN A 154 2.92 25.16 -8.62
CA GLN A 154 3.71 25.63 -9.76
C GLN A 154 3.93 24.58 -10.86
N SER A 155 3.50 23.33 -10.68
CA SER A 155 3.59 22.29 -11.71
C SER A 155 2.71 22.59 -12.92
N GLY A 156 1.65 23.38 -12.74
CA GLY A 156 0.63 23.64 -13.75
C GLY A 156 -0.47 22.58 -13.81
N ALA A 157 -0.40 21.54 -12.99
CA ALA A 157 -1.48 20.56 -12.86
C ALA A 157 -2.74 21.22 -12.25
N SER A 158 -3.91 20.79 -12.68
CA SER A 158 -5.17 21.27 -12.10
C SER A 158 -5.32 20.82 -10.64
N ASP A 159 -6.17 21.49 -9.88
CA ASP A 159 -6.45 21.08 -8.49
C ASP A 159 -7.12 19.70 -8.42
N ASP A 160 -7.87 19.30 -9.45
CA ASP A 160 -8.43 17.94 -9.57
C ASP A 160 -7.32 16.89 -9.64
N VAL A 161 -6.34 17.08 -10.53
CA VAL A 161 -5.16 16.21 -10.65
C VAL A 161 -4.37 16.20 -9.35
N ARG A 162 -4.08 17.36 -8.77
CA ARG A 162 -3.31 17.48 -7.53
C ARG A 162 -4.02 16.85 -6.33
N SER A 163 -5.35 16.91 -6.28
CA SER A 163 -6.15 16.22 -5.27
C SER A 163 -6.05 14.70 -5.40
N TYR A 164 -6.20 14.18 -6.62
CA TYR A 164 -6.01 12.78 -6.95
C TYR A 164 -4.61 12.29 -6.58
N ASP A 165 -3.58 13.05 -6.99
CA ASP A 165 -2.18 12.76 -6.69
C ASP A 165 -1.92 12.68 -5.18
N LEU A 166 -2.46 13.64 -4.43
CA LEU A 166 -2.30 13.67 -2.97
C LEU A 166 -2.82 12.39 -2.31
N VAL A 167 -4.00 11.94 -2.69
CA VAL A 167 -4.62 10.73 -2.13
C VAL A 167 -3.75 9.49 -2.43
N TRP A 168 -3.28 9.37 -3.68
CA TRP A 168 -2.36 8.30 -4.04
C TRP A 168 -1.02 8.38 -3.31
N ILE A 169 -0.43 9.56 -3.17
CA ILE A 169 0.84 9.74 -2.44
C ILE A 169 0.70 9.31 -0.98
N LEU A 170 -0.41 9.67 -0.31
CA LEU A 170 -0.66 9.28 1.08
C LEU A 170 -0.65 7.76 1.28
N HIS A 171 -1.07 7.01 0.29
CA HIS A 171 -1.09 5.56 0.30
C HIS A 171 0.25 4.96 -0.11
N LEU A 172 0.73 5.30 -1.32
CA LEU A 172 1.90 4.67 -1.94
C LEU A 172 3.21 4.91 -1.17
N VAL A 173 3.31 6.00 -0.38
CA VAL A 173 4.45 6.17 0.52
C VAL A 173 4.44 5.10 1.62
N GLY A 174 3.28 4.72 2.13
CA GLY A 174 3.15 3.59 3.04
C GLY A 174 3.58 2.27 2.38
N ASP A 175 3.08 2.01 1.17
CA ASP A 175 3.41 0.82 0.38
C ASP A 175 4.90 0.69 0.11
N ALA A 176 5.56 1.80 -0.25
CA ALA A 176 7.00 1.82 -0.52
C ALA A 176 7.85 1.36 0.68
N HIS A 177 7.32 1.45 1.91
CA HIS A 177 7.99 1.04 3.13
C HIS A 177 7.50 -0.33 3.67
N GLN A 178 6.67 -1.06 2.90
CA GLN A 178 6.29 -2.44 3.18
C GLN A 178 7.21 -3.39 2.40
N PRO A 179 8.04 -4.22 3.05
CA PRO A 179 9.06 -5.03 2.36
C PRO A 179 8.52 -5.93 1.24
N LEU A 180 7.31 -6.47 1.39
CA LEU A 180 6.72 -7.35 0.38
C LEU A 180 6.03 -6.60 -0.78
N HIS A 181 5.98 -5.25 -0.72
CA HIS A 181 5.71 -4.38 -1.86
C HIS A 181 6.98 -4.00 -2.64
N ALA A 182 8.16 -4.29 -2.07
CA ALA A 182 9.46 -3.96 -2.64
C ALA A 182 10.17 -5.16 -3.29
N VAL A 183 9.77 -6.41 -3.00
CA VAL A 183 10.48 -7.60 -3.45
C VAL A 183 9.53 -8.72 -3.83
N SER A 184 9.89 -9.46 -4.89
CA SER A 184 9.24 -10.71 -5.29
C SER A 184 10.28 -11.79 -5.55
N ARG A 185 10.06 -12.99 -4.97
CA ARG A 185 11.00 -14.10 -5.02
C ARG A 185 10.61 -15.12 -6.09
N PHE A 186 11.58 -15.47 -6.93
CA PHE A 186 11.45 -16.46 -7.99
C PHE A 186 12.30 -17.68 -7.64
N THR A 187 11.69 -18.87 -7.71
CA THR A 187 12.40 -20.15 -7.48
C THR A 187 11.94 -21.19 -8.50
N ARG A 188 12.65 -22.33 -8.60
CA ARG A 188 12.23 -23.44 -9.45
C ARG A 188 10.85 -23.99 -9.08
N GLN A 189 10.42 -23.85 -7.84
CA GLN A 189 9.09 -24.23 -7.35
C GLN A 189 8.04 -23.16 -7.64
N ILE A 190 8.44 -21.89 -7.68
CA ILE A 190 7.58 -20.72 -7.89
C ILE A 190 8.18 -19.88 -9.02
N SER A 191 8.14 -20.44 -10.24
CA SER A 191 8.78 -19.85 -11.42
C SER A 191 8.12 -18.55 -11.90
N ASP A 192 6.85 -18.34 -11.54
CA ASP A 192 6.08 -17.14 -11.89
C ASP A 192 6.18 -16.04 -10.81
N GLY A 193 7.02 -16.28 -9.76
CA GLY A 193 7.20 -15.39 -8.63
C GLY A 193 6.18 -15.59 -7.51
N ASP A 194 6.58 -15.25 -6.28
CA ASP A 194 5.73 -15.38 -5.09
C ASP A 194 4.75 -14.22 -4.91
N ALA A 195 4.70 -13.29 -5.85
CA ALA A 195 3.84 -12.11 -5.84
C ALA A 195 3.97 -11.34 -4.50
N GLY A 196 5.21 -11.00 -4.11
CA GLY A 196 5.47 -10.31 -2.85
C GLY A 196 5.04 -11.13 -1.63
N GLY A 197 5.24 -12.44 -1.63
CA GLY A 197 4.85 -13.33 -0.53
C GLY A 197 3.37 -13.73 -0.48
N ASN A 198 2.56 -13.36 -1.49
CA ASN A 198 1.16 -13.81 -1.56
C ASN A 198 1.03 -15.31 -1.85
N ALA A 199 2.01 -15.91 -2.53
CA ALA A 199 2.06 -17.35 -2.77
C ALA A 199 2.71 -18.14 -1.62
N GLU A 200 3.19 -17.46 -0.59
CA GLU A 200 3.81 -18.07 0.59
C GLU A 200 2.83 -18.03 1.78
N ASN A 201 2.79 -19.11 2.56
CA ASN A 201 1.95 -19.17 3.74
C ASN A 201 2.79 -19.22 5.00
N VAL A 202 2.29 -18.57 6.05
CA VAL A 202 2.84 -18.61 7.41
C VAL A 202 1.77 -19.04 8.40
N ILE A 203 2.20 -19.59 9.52
CA ILE A 203 1.32 -19.92 10.65
C ILE A 203 1.77 -19.06 11.84
N PRO A 204 1.16 -17.90 12.07
CA PRO A 204 1.44 -17.08 13.25
C PRO A 204 1.12 -17.84 14.55
N ALA A 205 1.53 -17.28 15.70
CA ALA A 205 1.23 -17.87 17.02
C ALA A 205 -0.27 -18.07 17.30
N THR A 206 -1.14 -17.42 16.52
CA THR A 206 -2.61 -17.63 16.54
C THR A 206 -3.03 -18.97 15.97
N GLY A 207 -2.15 -19.67 15.24
CA GLY A 207 -2.42 -20.98 14.63
C GLY A 207 -3.22 -20.94 13.32
N GLU A 208 -3.57 -19.78 12.81
CA GLU A 208 -4.27 -19.61 11.52
C GLU A 208 -3.24 -19.55 10.37
N THR A 209 -3.47 -20.32 9.30
CA THR A 209 -2.65 -20.20 8.09
C THR A 209 -3.04 -18.96 7.30
N ILE A 210 -2.07 -18.11 6.98
CA ILE A 210 -2.27 -16.84 6.28
C ILE A 210 -1.13 -16.61 5.28
N ALA A 211 -1.40 -15.92 4.15
CA ALA A 211 -0.35 -15.50 3.25
C ALA A 211 0.67 -14.58 3.97
N LEU A 212 1.95 -14.76 3.66
CA LEU A 212 3.02 -13.97 4.27
C LEU A 212 2.80 -12.46 4.03
N HIS A 213 2.37 -12.08 2.84
CA HIS A 213 1.99 -10.70 2.52
C HIS A 213 0.93 -10.15 3.48
N ALA A 214 -0.21 -10.84 3.58
CA ALA A 214 -1.29 -10.45 4.49
C ALA A 214 -0.89 -10.46 5.97
N TYR A 215 0.09 -11.28 6.34
CA TYR A 215 0.65 -11.26 7.71
C TYR A 215 1.39 -9.94 7.99
N TRP A 216 2.19 -9.47 7.04
CA TRP A 216 2.86 -8.17 7.13
C TRP A 216 1.87 -7.01 7.17
N ASP A 217 0.86 -7.02 6.30
CA ASP A 217 -0.16 -5.96 6.22
C ASP A 217 -0.93 -5.78 7.52
N ARG A 218 -1.06 -6.86 8.32
CA ARG A 218 -1.70 -6.85 9.65
C ARG A 218 -0.82 -6.30 10.77
N MET A 219 0.46 -6.03 10.54
CA MET A 219 1.40 -5.74 11.65
C MET A 219 1.03 -4.50 12.46
N PHE A 220 0.40 -3.52 11.84
CA PHE A 220 -0.10 -2.34 12.55
C PHE A 220 -1.44 -2.57 13.26
N GLY A 221 -2.09 -3.72 13.08
CA GLY A 221 -3.29 -4.15 13.78
C GLY A 221 -4.27 -3.03 14.15
N GLY A 222 -5.09 -3.28 15.18
CA GLY A 222 -5.81 -2.20 15.83
C GLY A 222 -7.08 -1.73 15.14
N TYR A 223 -7.38 -0.45 15.28
CA TYR A 223 -8.65 0.13 14.86
C TYR A 223 -8.62 0.62 13.42
N VAL A 224 -9.69 0.34 12.68
CA VAL A 224 -9.88 0.74 11.26
C VAL A 224 -10.69 2.04 11.10
N SER A 225 -10.86 2.81 12.16
CA SER A 225 -11.45 4.15 12.09
C SER A 225 -10.38 5.23 12.23
N PRO A 226 -10.55 6.44 11.66
CA PRO A 226 -9.59 7.52 11.81
C PRO A 226 -9.28 7.85 13.28
N ALA A 227 -10.31 7.89 14.13
CA ALA A 227 -10.14 8.13 15.56
C ALA A 227 -9.32 7.02 16.25
N GLY A 228 -9.60 5.78 15.90
CA GLY A 228 -8.89 4.61 16.46
C GLY A 228 -7.45 4.54 15.97
N ALA A 229 -7.20 4.76 14.69
CA ALA A 229 -5.84 4.78 14.13
C ALA A 229 -4.98 5.91 14.73
N VAL A 230 -5.56 7.08 14.95
CA VAL A 230 -4.90 8.19 15.69
C VAL A 230 -4.58 7.78 17.12
N PHE A 231 -5.53 7.13 17.79
CA PHE A 231 -5.33 6.64 19.16
C PHE A 231 -4.19 5.60 19.23
N ASP A 232 -4.18 4.61 18.33
CA ASP A 232 -3.15 3.57 18.28
C ASP A 232 -1.76 4.15 17.98
N ALA A 233 -1.70 5.07 17.00
CA ALA A 233 -0.43 5.71 16.61
C ALA A 233 0.14 6.60 17.72
N ASP A 234 -0.72 7.26 18.51
CA ASP A 234 -0.34 8.20 19.56
C ASP A 234 -0.27 7.57 20.97
N ASP A 235 -0.57 6.26 21.08
CA ASP A 235 -0.31 5.53 22.33
C ASP A 235 1.21 5.52 22.65
N LYS A 236 1.56 5.34 23.90
CA LYS A 236 2.96 5.43 24.40
C LYS A 236 3.96 4.57 23.63
N ASP A 237 3.52 3.45 23.07
CA ASP A 237 4.31 2.52 22.27
C ASP A 237 3.98 2.64 20.76
N GLY A 238 3.16 3.62 20.38
CA GLY A 238 2.71 3.84 19.01
C GLY A 238 3.76 4.48 18.10
N ILE A 239 3.55 4.34 16.79
CA ILE A 239 4.52 4.77 15.77
C ILE A 239 4.78 6.29 15.76
N ALA A 240 3.86 7.10 16.28
CA ALA A 240 4.04 8.55 16.36
C ALA A 240 5.11 8.99 17.39
N HIS A 241 5.59 8.06 18.22
CA HIS A 241 6.67 8.28 19.19
C HIS A 241 8.01 7.70 18.76
N ILE A 242 8.08 7.01 17.61
CA ILE A 242 9.35 6.53 17.04
C ILE A 242 10.21 7.73 16.68
N GLN A 243 11.46 7.73 17.15
CA GLN A 243 12.40 8.79 16.83
C GLN A 243 12.84 8.67 15.37
N ALA A 244 12.55 9.69 14.58
CA ALA A 244 13.01 9.75 13.20
C ALA A 244 14.54 9.76 13.13
N ASN A 245 15.11 8.96 12.23
CA ASN A 245 16.50 9.11 11.85
C ASN A 245 16.65 10.33 10.93
N PRO A 246 17.35 11.41 11.34
CA PRO A 246 17.42 12.63 10.53
C PRO A 246 18.06 12.42 9.14
N ALA A 247 18.91 11.43 8.98
CA ALA A 247 19.53 11.12 7.69
C ALA A 247 18.51 10.47 6.74
N LEU A 248 17.70 9.53 7.23
CA LEU A 248 16.65 8.88 6.46
C LEU A 248 15.50 9.84 6.12
N ALA A 249 15.17 10.74 7.04
CA ALA A 249 14.11 11.75 6.83
C ALA A 249 14.42 12.76 5.70
N GLN A 250 15.65 12.81 5.20
CA GLN A 250 16.03 13.64 4.05
C GLN A 250 15.92 12.90 2.72
N ILE A 251 15.68 11.59 2.73
CA ILE A 251 15.54 10.79 1.51
C ILE A 251 14.16 11.05 0.90
N ALA A 252 14.15 11.63 -0.30
CA ALA A 252 12.92 11.96 -1.02
C ALA A 252 12.77 11.19 -2.35
N ASP A 253 13.71 10.31 -2.71
CA ASP A 253 13.61 9.48 -3.91
C ASP A 253 12.87 8.18 -3.59
N PRO A 254 11.72 7.92 -4.23
CA PRO A 254 10.97 6.68 -4.04
C PRO A 254 11.77 5.39 -4.28
N GLN A 255 12.77 5.42 -5.19
CA GLN A 255 13.61 4.23 -5.39
C GLN A 255 14.41 3.87 -4.13
N MET A 256 14.91 4.88 -3.42
CA MET A 256 15.66 4.62 -2.18
C MET A 256 14.77 4.05 -1.07
N TRP A 257 13.49 4.37 -1.04
CA TRP A 257 12.53 3.75 -0.09
C TRP A 257 12.29 2.27 -0.42
N ILE A 258 12.20 1.95 -1.71
CA ILE A 258 12.09 0.55 -2.18
C ILE A 258 13.37 -0.21 -1.87
N ASP A 259 14.54 0.37 -2.15
CA ASP A 259 15.83 -0.28 -1.89
C ASP A 259 16.00 -0.58 -0.38
N GLU A 260 15.64 0.37 0.50
CA GLU A 260 15.62 0.16 1.94
C GLU A 260 14.67 -0.97 2.35
N SER A 261 13.47 -0.99 1.79
CA SER A 261 12.45 -2.00 2.09
C SER A 261 12.80 -3.39 1.56
N ALA A 262 13.51 -3.46 0.43
CA ALA A 262 14.01 -4.71 -0.15
C ALA A 262 15.25 -5.27 0.58
N GLU A 263 16.02 -4.41 1.26
CA GLU A 263 17.13 -4.80 2.12
C GLU A 263 16.59 -5.35 3.44
N LEU A 264 16.08 -6.58 3.43
CA LEU A 264 15.67 -7.26 4.66
C LEU A 264 16.87 -7.31 5.62
N PRO A 265 16.72 -6.90 6.89
CA PRO A 265 17.79 -7.08 7.86
C PRO A 265 18.15 -8.56 7.92
N PRO A 266 19.45 -8.90 8.04
CA PRO A 266 19.85 -10.29 8.21
C PRO A 266 19.09 -10.89 9.39
N PRO A 267 18.71 -12.18 9.35
CA PRO A 267 17.98 -12.82 10.43
C PRO A 267 18.74 -12.59 11.73
N VAL A 268 18.03 -12.10 12.75
CA VAL A 268 18.61 -11.82 14.05
C VAL A 268 19.22 -13.15 14.56
N PRO A 269 20.52 -13.20 14.90
CA PRO A 269 21.23 -14.46 15.19
C PRO A 269 20.68 -15.28 16.34
N ASN A 270 19.65 -14.83 17.04
CA ASN A 270 19.02 -15.49 18.18
C ASN A 270 17.48 -15.46 18.16
N GLY A 271 16.86 -15.28 16.99
CA GLY A 271 15.43 -15.57 16.84
C GLY A 271 15.15 -17.05 17.09
N PRO A 272 13.94 -17.46 17.53
CA PRO A 272 13.62 -18.86 17.73
C PRO A 272 13.84 -19.61 16.43
N THR A 273 14.81 -20.53 16.43
CA THR A 273 15.02 -21.45 15.31
C THR A 273 13.78 -22.32 15.18
N VAL A 274 13.03 -22.16 14.09
CA VAL A 274 12.04 -23.16 13.69
C VAL A 274 12.84 -24.41 13.36
N PRO A 275 12.61 -25.58 14.02
CA PRO A 275 13.28 -26.81 13.66
C PRO A 275 12.94 -27.15 12.20
N PRO A 276 13.87 -27.65 11.38
CA PRO A 276 13.53 -28.23 10.09
C PRO A 276 12.66 -29.46 10.33
N ASP A 277 11.51 -29.56 9.66
CA ASP A 277 10.71 -30.75 9.55
C ASP A 277 11.45 -31.85 8.77
#